data_da927429e9058692fe04508b8c31bcc9
#
_entry.id   da927429e9058692fe04508b8c31bcc9
#
_cell.length_a   1.000
_cell.length_b   1.000
_cell.length_c   1.000
_cell.angle_alpha   90.00
_cell.angle_beta   90.00
_cell.angle_gamma   90.00
#
_symmetry.space_group_name_H-M   'P 1'
#
loop_
_entity.id
_entity.type
_entity.pdbx_description
1 polymer ?
#
loop_
_entity_poly.entity_id
_entity_poly.type
_entity_poly.pdbx_seq_one_letter_code
_entity_poly.pdbx_strand_id
1 'polypeptide(L)'
;IRYLPAERDLYRVTKWTALALKSRFCLFEGTFRKYHSIDGYEHDWKWYLEQAADAAEEFITNSGYSLYTATGPATSYRDLFASENAQSVEVILARDYNSALGVFHNANFYTISASYGKPGMTRKIVDSYLMADGSRFTDKAGWETMEFKQQCSNRDPRLAQTIRTPGYTRIGATTKLAPDLANSITGYHVVKFVTGTAQDAYNKSFNDLPIFRSAEVYLNFAEAKAELGTLTQED
;
A
#
# COMPACT_ATOMS: atom_id res chain seq x y z
N ILE A 1 -4.53 -19.97 14.65
CA ILE A 1 -3.28 -19.93 13.86
C ILE A 1 -2.60 -21.29 13.86
N ARG A 2 -2.54 -22.01 15.01
CA ARG A 2 -1.82 -23.26 15.21
C ARG A 2 -2.08 -24.35 14.16
N TYR A 3 -3.26 -24.43 13.57
CA TYR A 3 -3.70 -25.47 12.64
C TYR A 3 -3.69 -25.02 11.17
N LEU A 4 -3.28 -23.80 10.88
CA LEU A 4 -3.18 -23.31 9.52
C LEU A 4 -1.86 -23.75 8.86
N PRO A 5 -1.87 -24.03 7.55
CA PRO A 5 -0.65 -24.43 6.85
C PRO A 5 0.39 -23.29 6.87
N ALA A 6 1.66 -23.67 7.05
CA ALA A 6 2.79 -22.76 6.97
C ALA A 6 3.36 -22.64 5.55
N GLU A 7 2.94 -23.49 4.63
CA GLU A 7 3.27 -23.35 3.23
C GLU A 7 2.59 -22.09 2.66
N ARG A 8 3.34 -21.27 1.90
CA ARG A 8 2.81 -20.05 1.31
C ARG A 8 1.84 -20.37 0.17
N ASP A 9 0.66 -19.80 0.22
CA ASP A 9 -0.32 -19.87 -0.85
C ASP A 9 -0.92 -18.45 -1.05
N LEU A 10 -0.77 -17.93 -2.25
CA LEU A 10 -1.14 -16.56 -2.57
C LEU A 10 -2.65 -16.30 -2.51
N TYR A 11 -3.46 -17.34 -2.73
CA TYR A 11 -4.91 -17.23 -2.86
C TYR A 11 -5.69 -17.95 -1.76
N ARG A 12 -5.00 -18.51 -0.77
CA ARG A 12 -5.60 -19.22 0.36
C ARG A 12 -5.11 -18.68 1.69
N VAL A 13 -5.96 -18.82 2.69
CA VAL A 13 -5.59 -18.44 4.07
C VAL A 13 -4.56 -19.42 4.61
N THR A 14 -3.42 -18.89 5.01
CA THR A 14 -2.29 -19.62 5.62
C THR A 14 -2.01 -19.09 7.02
N LYS A 15 -1.07 -19.71 7.73
CA LYS A 15 -0.52 -19.19 9.00
C LYS A 15 -0.08 -17.73 8.85
N TRP A 16 0.55 -17.38 7.72
CA TRP A 16 1.07 -16.06 7.44
C TRP A 16 -0.04 -15.02 7.25
N THR A 17 -1.11 -15.42 6.59
CA THR A 17 -2.32 -14.58 6.47
C THR A 17 -2.93 -14.27 7.83
N ALA A 18 -3.01 -15.29 8.70
CA ALA A 18 -3.57 -15.11 10.04
C ALA A 18 -2.68 -14.26 10.95
N LEU A 19 -1.35 -14.35 10.84
CA LEU A 19 -0.42 -13.48 11.56
C LEU A 19 -0.51 -12.03 11.07
N ALA A 20 -0.58 -11.80 9.76
CA ALA A 20 -0.78 -10.48 9.20
C ALA A 20 -2.11 -9.84 9.64
N LEU A 21 -3.20 -10.62 9.64
CA LEU A 21 -4.49 -10.16 10.17
C LEU A 21 -4.41 -9.86 11.67
N LYS A 22 -3.76 -10.72 12.46
CA LYS A 22 -3.59 -10.52 13.91
C LYS A 22 -2.81 -9.24 14.17
N SER A 23 -1.70 -9.00 13.45
CA SER A 23 -0.90 -7.77 13.63
C SER A 23 -1.74 -6.52 13.33
N ARG A 24 -2.49 -6.49 12.22
CA ARG A 24 -3.37 -5.37 11.84
C ARG A 24 -4.47 -5.12 12.85
N PHE A 25 -5.19 -6.18 13.24
CA PHE A 25 -6.31 -6.07 14.16
C PHE A 25 -5.87 -5.64 15.56
N CYS A 26 -4.84 -6.28 16.09
CA CYS A 26 -4.37 -5.98 17.45
C CYS A 26 -3.72 -4.58 17.52
N LEU A 27 -3.02 -4.13 16.47
CA LEU A 27 -2.52 -2.75 16.40
C LEU A 27 -3.66 -1.74 16.41
N PHE A 28 -4.69 -1.95 15.59
CA PHE A 28 -5.87 -1.08 15.57
C PHE A 28 -6.57 -1.03 16.93
N GLU A 29 -6.85 -2.18 17.52
CA GLU A 29 -7.55 -2.26 18.79
C GLU A 29 -6.74 -1.66 19.94
N GLY A 30 -5.42 -1.91 19.97
CA GLY A 30 -4.51 -1.35 20.98
C GLY A 30 -4.44 0.17 20.89
N THR A 31 -4.22 0.73 19.72
CA THR A 31 -4.17 2.18 19.52
C THR A 31 -5.54 2.83 19.76
N PHE A 32 -6.62 2.20 19.30
CA PHE A 32 -7.98 2.69 19.56
C PHE A 32 -8.26 2.80 21.05
N ARG A 33 -7.99 1.75 21.84
CA ARG A 33 -8.17 1.77 23.31
C ARG A 33 -7.29 2.80 23.98
N LYS A 34 -6.01 2.88 23.59
CA LYS A 34 -5.05 3.83 24.16
C LYS A 34 -5.52 5.27 24.02
N TYR A 35 -5.90 5.67 22.80
CA TYR A 35 -6.26 7.06 22.49
C TYR A 35 -7.69 7.45 22.85
N HIS A 36 -8.57 6.48 23.09
CA HIS A 36 -9.94 6.74 23.55
C HIS A 36 -10.17 6.41 25.03
N SER A 37 -9.09 6.07 25.75
CA SER A 37 -9.15 5.75 27.19
C SER A 37 -10.22 4.71 27.53
N ILE A 38 -10.24 3.61 26.74
CA ILE A 38 -11.22 2.54 26.92
C ILE A 38 -10.67 1.51 27.90
N ASP A 39 -11.30 1.46 29.08
CA ASP A 39 -10.95 0.57 30.20
C ASP A 39 -12.09 -0.43 30.51
N GLY A 40 -11.84 -1.36 31.43
CA GLY A 40 -12.87 -2.27 31.98
C GLY A 40 -13.09 -3.56 31.20
N TYR A 41 -12.22 -3.89 30.25
CA TYR A 41 -12.20 -5.16 29.54
C TYR A 41 -11.10 -6.09 30.05
N GLU A 42 -11.18 -7.39 29.69
CA GLU A 42 -10.23 -8.43 30.10
C GLU A 42 -8.77 -8.05 29.75
N HIS A 43 -8.56 -7.41 28.58
CA HIS A 43 -7.25 -7.00 28.12
C HIS A 43 -7.20 -5.48 27.91
N ASP A 44 -6.11 -4.86 28.34
CA ASP A 44 -5.83 -3.44 28.14
C ASP A 44 -5.20 -3.17 26.74
N TRP A 45 -4.94 -1.91 26.44
CA TRP A 45 -4.34 -1.49 25.17
C TRP A 45 -2.92 -2.04 24.98
N LYS A 46 -2.15 -2.24 26.07
CA LYS A 46 -0.78 -2.76 26.00
C LYS A 46 -0.78 -4.19 25.53
N TRP A 47 -1.65 -5.03 26.10
CA TRP A 47 -1.78 -6.41 25.68
C TRP A 47 -2.04 -6.54 24.17
N TYR A 48 -2.93 -5.71 23.60
CA TYR A 48 -3.19 -5.73 22.16
C TYR A 48 -1.96 -5.31 21.34
N LEU A 49 -1.23 -4.28 21.75
CA LEU A 49 0.00 -3.85 21.07
C LEU A 49 1.11 -4.90 21.15
N GLU A 50 1.26 -5.58 22.30
CA GLU A 50 2.17 -6.71 22.45
C GLU A 50 1.77 -7.85 21.50
N GLN A 51 0.47 -8.21 21.43
CA GLN A 51 -0.02 -9.21 20.48
C GLN A 51 0.21 -8.82 19.02
N ALA A 52 0.16 -7.54 18.67
CA ALA A 52 0.47 -7.05 17.33
C ALA A 52 1.95 -7.20 17.02
N ALA A 53 2.83 -6.79 17.95
CA ALA A 53 4.28 -6.92 17.80
C ALA A 53 4.71 -8.38 17.68
N ASP A 54 4.26 -9.26 18.60
CA ASP A 54 4.58 -10.70 18.57
C ASP A 54 4.18 -11.38 17.27
N ALA A 55 2.97 -11.08 16.77
CA ALA A 55 2.47 -11.65 15.52
C ALA A 55 3.28 -11.18 14.32
N ALA A 56 3.66 -9.90 14.30
CA ALA A 56 4.47 -9.33 13.25
C ALA A 56 5.92 -9.86 13.31
N GLU A 57 6.52 -9.98 14.49
CA GLU A 57 7.86 -10.52 14.68
C GLU A 57 7.94 -11.99 14.23
N GLU A 58 6.97 -12.82 14.61
CA GLU A 58 6.88 -14.21 14.16
C GLU A 58 6.80 -14.29 12.63
N PHE A 59 6.00 -13.41 12.02
CA PHE A 59 5.90 -13.32 10.57
C PHE A 59 7.23 -12.91 9.93
N ILE A 60 7.85 -11.83 10.40
CA ILE A 60 9.10 -11.27 9.85
C ILE A 60 10.21 -12.32 9.91
N THR A 61 10.34 -13.00 11.04
CA THR A 61 11.42 -13.96 11.28
C THR A 61 11.26 -15.26 10.48
N ASN A 62 10.03 -15.77 10.31
CA ASN A 62 9.81 -17.15 9.91
C ASN A 62 9.10 -17.32 8.56
N SER A 63 8.52 -16.26 7.98
CA SER A 63 7.68 -16.41 6.78
C SER A 63 8.46 -16.48 5.47
N GLY A 64 9.64 -15.86 5.43
CA GLY A 64 10.45 -15.71 4.23
C GLY A 64 9.85 -14.77 3.17
N TYR A 65 8.83 -13.96 3.50
CA TYR A 65 8.39 -12.86 2.65
C TYR A 65 9.39 -11.69 2.71
N SER A 66 9.44 -10.92 1.63
CA SER A 66 10.27 -9.72 1.53
C SER A 66 9.61 -8.68 0.63
N LEU A 67 10.17 -7.48 0.54
CA LEU A 67 9.65 -6.46 -0.35
C LEU A 67 9.94 -6.80 -1.81
N TYR A 68 9.02 -6.51 -2.70
CA TYR A 68 9.18 -6.66 -4.15
C TYR A 68 10.01 -5.52 -4.73
N THR A 69 11.18 -5.85 -5.26
CA THR A 69 12.15 -4.88 -5.81
C THR A 69 12.67 -5.26 -7.20
N ALA A 70 12.09 -6.26 -7.83
CA ALA A 70 12.63 -6.92 -9.03
C ALA A 70 12.81 -5.99 -10.25
N THR A 71 11.98 -4.94 -10.38
CA THR A 71 12.03 -4.01 -11.50
C THR A 71 12.65 -2.65 -11.14
N GLY A 72 13.26 -2.56 -9.96
CA GLY A 72 13.95 -1.37 -9.46
C GLY A 72 13.04 -0.32 -8.82
N PRO A 73 13.63 0.70 -8.17
CA PRO A 73 12.89 1.66 -7.35
C PRO A 73 11.89 2.53 -8.14
N ALA A 74 12.10 2.70 -9.44
CA ALA A 74 11.24 3.53 -10.28
C ALA A 74 9.94 2.84 -10.73
N THR A 75 9.86 1.51 -10.63
CA THR A 75 8.75 0.73 -11.23
C THR A 75 8.20 -0.37 -10.34
N SER A 76 8.99 -0.94 -9.42
CA SER A 76 8.58 -2.08 -8.59
C SER A 76 7.29 -1.83 -7.81
N TYR A 77 7.11 -0.65 -7.25
CA TYR A 77 5.91 -0.34 -6.49
C TYR A 77 4.65 -0.27 -7.37
N ARG A 78 4.77 0.24 -8.62
CA ARG A 78 3.68 0.21 -9.59
C ARG A 78 3.37 -1.21 -10.03
N ASP A 79 4.39 -1.99 -10.36
CA ASP A 79 4.25 -3.36 -10.84
C ASP A 79 3.61 -4.26 -9.78
N LEU A 80 3.91 -4.03 -8.50
CA LEU A 80 3.30 -4.74 -7.38
C LEU A 80 1.75 -4.67 -7.40
N PHE A 81 1.17 -3.56 -7.86
CA PHE A 81 -0.28 -3.33 -7.88
C PHE A 81 -0.93 -3.44 -9.27
N ALA A 82 -0.13 -3.52 -10.33
CA ALA A 82 -0.63 -3.52 -11.69
C ALA A 82 -0.29 -4.82 -12.46
N SER A 83 0.46 -5.74 -11.86
CA SER A 83 0.75 -7.05 -12.44
C SER A 83 -0.51 -7.90 -12.52
N GLU A 84 -0.63 -8.69 -13.58
CA GLU A 84 -1.73 -9.63 -13.79
C GLU A 84 -1.82 -10.62 -12.61
N ASN A 85 -0.70 -11.26 -12.26
CA ASN A 85 -0.60 -12.10 -11.08
C ASN A 85 0.11 -11.33 -9.95
N ALA A 86 -0.41 -11.41 -8.75
CA ALA A 86 0.17 -10.76 -7.58
C ALA A 86 1.59 -11.28 -7.28
N GLN A 87 2.47 -10.40 -6.82
CA GLN A 87 3.88 -10.70 -6.56
C GLN A 87 4.05 -11.48 -5.24
N SER A 88 4.11 -12.80 -5.31
CA SER A 88 4.14 -13.72 -4.16
C SER A 88 5.35 -13.56 -3.23
N VAL A 89 6.37 -12.81 -3.63
CA VAL A 89 7.51 -12.47 -2.77
C VAL A 89 7.10 -11.50 -1.66
N GLU A 90 6.13 -10.62 -1.92
CA GLU A 90 5.64 -9.60 -0.99
C GLU A 90 4.17 -9.81 -0.62
N VAL A 91 3.32 -10.23 -1.56
CA VAL A 91 1.88 -10.38 -1.34
C VAL A 91 1.60 -11.68 -0.60
N ILE A 92 0.95 -11.58 0.55
CA ILE A 92 0.63 -12.69 1.46
C ILE A 92 -0.70 -13.33 1.06
N LEU A 93 -1.67 -12.50 0.71
CA LEU A 93 -2.99 -12.93 0.23
C LEU A 93 -3.48 -11.93 -0.81
N ALA A 94 -3.95 -12.43 -1.94
CA ALA A 94 -4.58 -11.65 -2.99
C ALA A 94 -5.97 -12.19 -3.36
N ARG A 95 -6.78 -11.32 -3.93
CA ARG A 95 -7.94 -11.75 -4.71
C ARG A 95 -7.50 -12.07 -6.12
N ASP A 96 -7.68 -13.32 -6.53
CA ASP A 96 -7.43 -13.82 -7.89
C ASP A 96 -8.49 -13.26 -8.86
N TYR A 97 -8.02 -12.67 -9.95
CA TYR A 97 -8.83 -12.24 -11.09
C TYR A 97 -8.25 -12.85 -12.36
N ASN A 98 -9.11 -13.32 -13.26
CA ASN A 98 -8.68 -14.10 -14.39
C ASN A 98 -9.54 -13.80 -15.63
N SER A 99 -8.92 -13.30 -16.69
CA SER A 99 -9.61 -12.97 -17.94
C SER A 99 -10.15 -14.20 -18.68
N ALA A 100 -9.44 -15.33 -18.62
CA ALA A 100 -9.88 -16.58 -19.26
C ALA A 100 -11.12 -17.19 -18.57
N LEU A 101 -11.27 -16.95 -17.26
CA LEU A 101 -12.43 -17.38 -16.50
C LEU A 101 -13.55 -16.32 -16.44
N GLY A 102 -13.35 -15.15 -17.06
CA GLY A 102 -14.30 -14.06 -17.04
C GLY A 102 -14.45 -13.39 -15.67
N VAL A 103 -13.44 -13.52 -14.79
CA VAL A 103 -13.46 -12.94 -13.44
C VAL A 103 -12.73 -11.58 -13.50
N PHE A 104 -13.50 -10.51 -13.48
CA PHE A 104 -13.02 -9.14 -13.63
C PHE A 104 -13.38 -8.25 -12.45
N HIS A 105 -12.66 -7.12 -12.34
CA HIS A 105 -13.00 -6.00 -11.47
C HIS A 105 -12.95 -4.66 -12.22
N ASN A 106 -13.18 -3.55 -11.51
CA ASN A 106 -13.26 -2.23 -12.13
C ASN A 106 -12.31 -1.19 -11.51
N ALA A 107 -11.26 -1.61 -10.80
CA ALA A 107 -10.34 -0.67 -10.15
C ALA A 107 -9.69 0.29 -11.15
N ASN A 108 -9.20 -0.23 -12.30
CA ASN A 108 -8.62 0.59 -13.36
C ASN A 108 -9.66 1.56 -13.94
N PHE A 109 -10.84 1.03 -14.34
CA PHE A 109 -11.92 1.82 -14.94
C PHE A 109 -12.37 2.97 -14.04
N TYR A 110 -12.63 2.71 -12.74
CA TYR A 110 -13.05 3.75 -11.80
C TYR A 110 -11.96 4.78 -11.51
N THR A 111 -10.69 4.39 -11.64
CA THR A 111 -9.58 5.30 -11.39
C THR A 111 -9.36 6.27 -12.55
N ILE A 112 -9.62 5.84 -13.80
CA ILE A 112 -9.33 6.65 -15.00
C ILE A 112 -10.56 7.32 -15.61
N SER A 113 -11.78 6.99 -15.16
CA SER A 113 -13.02 7.48 -15.76
C SER A 113 -13.46 8.83 -15.17
N ALA A 114 -13.72 9.80 -16.03
CA ALA A 114 -14.26 11.09 -15.63
C ALA A 114 -15.71 11.05 -15.09
N SER A 115 -16.43 9.96 -15.34
CA SER A 115 -17.85 9.79 -14.96
C SER A 115 -18.05 9.11 -13.62
N TYR A 116 -17.00 8.51 -13.04
CA TYR A 116 -17.08 7.71 -11.81
C TYR A 116 -16.03 8.19 -10.80
N GLY A 117 -16.21 7.90 -9.54
CA GLY A 117 -15.33 8.07 -8.40
C GLY A 117 -14.34 9.26 -8.35
N LYS A 118 -13.69 9.55 -9.46
CA LYS A 118 -12.66 10.60 -9.61
C LYS A 118 -11.65 10.59 -8.47
N PRO A 119 -11.02 9.45 -8.16
CA PRO A 119 -10.17 9.33 -6.99
C PRO A 119 -8.96 10.25 -7.07
N GLY A 120 -8.64 10.88 -5.95
CA GLY A 120 -7.44 11.69 -5.80
C GLY A 120 -6.83 11.46 -4.44
N MET A 121 -5.51 11.49 -4.35
CA MET A 121 -4.85 11.50 -3.06
C MET A 121 -5.09 12.83 -2.35
N THR A 122 -5.13 12.78 -1.02
CA THR A 122 -5.13 14.01 -0.22
C THR A 122 -3.74 14.64 -0.23
N ARG A 123 -3.67 15.96 -0.09
CA ARG A 123 -2.41 16.67 0.05
C ARG A 123 -1.57 16.10 1.20
N LYS A 124 -2.19 15.79 2.33
CA LYS A 124 -1.51 15.21 3.50
C LYS A 124 -0.73 13.93 3.14
N ILE A 125 -1.32 13.02 2.36
CA ILE A 125 -0.65 11.81 1.90
C ILE A 125 0.51 12.15 0.95
N VAL A 126 0.30 13.07 0.00
CA VAL A 126 1.36 13.47 -0.94
C VAL A 126 2.53 14.14 -0.22
N ASP A 127 2.24 15.01 0.75
CA ASP A 127 3.26 15.69 1.55
C ASP A 127 4.05 14.73 2.46
N SER A 128 3.45 13.61 2.89
CA SER A 128 4.11 12.60 3.73
C SER A 128 5.19 11.78 3.01
N TYR A 129 5.18 11.72 1.67
CA TYR A 129 6.28 11.11 0.94
C TYR A 129 7.57 11.90 1.18
N LEU A 130 8.67 11.20 1.42
CA LEU A 130 9.96 11.83 1.67
C LEU A 130 10.57 12.42 0.38
N MET A 131 11.60 13.18 0.54
CA MET A 131 12.53 13.55 -0.53
C MET A 131 13.40 12.34 -0.91
N ALA A 132 14.05 12.37 -2.05
CA ALA A 132 14.94 11.31 -2.50
C ALA A 132 16.13 11.06 -1.57
N ASP A 133 16.54 12.05 -0.79
CA ASP A 133 17.59 11.96 0.21
C ASP A 133 17.10 11.53 1.61
N GLY A 134 15.80 11.19 1.74
CA GLY A 134 15.19 10.77 2.99
C GLY A 134 14.71 11.90 3.90
N SER A 135 14.95 13.16 3.57
CA SER A 135 14.42 14.28 4.35
C SER A 135 12.90 14.46 4.15
N ARG A 136 12.24 15.14 5.07
CA ARG A 136 10.81 15.43 4.94
C ARG A 136 10.58 16.52 3.90
N PHE A 137 9.58 16.34 3.05
CA PHE A 137 9.17 17.37 2.10
C PHE A 137 8.73 18.67 2.80
N THR A 138 8.05 18.53 3.92
CA THR A 138 7.51 19.65 4.71
C THR A 138 8.58 20.46 5.44
N ASP A 139 9.84 19.99 5.48
CA ASP A 139 10.96 20.75 6.04
C ASP A 139 11.54 21.76 5.04
N LYS A 140 11.11 21.73 3.77
CA LYS A 140 11.54 22.69 2.76
C LYS A 140 10.87 24.04 2.95
N ALA A 141 11.66 25.11 2.89
CA ALA A 141 11.11 26.47 2.92
C ALA A 141 10.11 26.69 1.76
N GLY A 142 8.93 27.19 2.07
CA GLY A 142 7.88 27.52 1.11
C GLY A 142 7.17 26.31 0.48
N TRP A 143 7.26 25.13 1.08
CA TRP A 143 6.63 23.92 0.57
C TRP A 143 5.11 24.05 0.37
N GLU A 144 4.44 24.84 1.20
CA GLU A 144 2.98 25.04 1.15
C GLU A 144 2.50 25.70 -0.15
N THR A 145 3.35 26.53 -0.75
CA THR A 145 3.03 27.34 -1.94
C THR A 145 3.71 26.83 -3.22
N MET A 146 4.43 25.72 -3.14
CA MET A 146 5.08 25.14 -4.30
C MET A 146 4.07 24.71 -5.37
N GLU A 147 4.38 25.00 -6.62
CA GLU A 147 3.64 24.51 -7.77
C GLU A 147 3.75 22.97 -7.88
N PHE A 148 2.78 22.31 -8.49
CA PHE A 148 2.70 20.84 -8.62
C PHE A 148 4.00 20.22 -9.16
N LYS A 149 4.62 20.82 -10.18
CA LYS A 149 5.89 20.31 -10.72
C LYS A 149 7.01 20.32 -9.68
N GLN A 150 7.09 21.35 -8.86
CA GLN A 150 8.07 21.48 -7.79
C GLN A 150 7.79 20.49 -6.66
N GLN A 151 6.51 20.30 -6.30
CA GLN A 151 6.08 19.31 -5.31
C GLN A 151 6.49 17.87 -5.70
N CYS A 152 6.53 17.56 -6.99
CA CYS A 152 6.88 16.23 -7.50
C CYS A 152 8.38 16.02 -7.74
N SER A 153 9.22 17.07 -7.59
CA SER A 153 10.64 16.99 -7.93
C SER A 153 11.47 16.42 -6.78
N ASN A 154 12.42 15.52 -7.10
CA ASN A 154 13.35 14.92 -6.13
C ASN A 154 12.64 14.24 -4.93
N ARG A 155 11.52 13.58 -5.19
CA ARG A 155 10.75 12.85 -4.18
C ARG A 155 11.10 11.36 -4.20
N ASP A 156 10.73 10.67 -3.14
CA ASP A 156 10.68 9.22 -3.11
C ASP A 156 10.03 8.69 -4.39
N PRO A 157 10.66 7.75 -5.13
CA PRO A 157 10.16 7.28 -6.42
C PRO A 157 8.77 6.64 -6.35
N ARG A 158 8.32 6.21 -5.18
CA ARG A 158 6.97 5.68 -4.97
C ARG A 158 5.88 6.73 -5.15
N LEU A 159 6.19 8.03 -4.97
CA LEU A 159 5.22 9.10 -5.24
C LEU A 159 4.77 9.07 -6.71
N ALA A 160 5.72 8.97 -7.65
CA ALA A 160 5.44 8.89 -9.09
C ALA A 160 4.72 7.59 -9.51
N GLN A 161 4.71 6.60 -8.64
CA GLN A 161 4.00 5.33 -8.81
C GLN A 161 2.64 5.31 -8.10
N THR A 162 2.32 6.36 -7.37
CA THR A 162 1.05 6.54 -6.64
C THR A 162 0.17 7.58 -7.30
N ILE A 163 0.75 8.71 -7.76
CA ILE A 163 0.02 9.77 -8.45
C ILE A 163 0.63 10.07 -9.81
N ARG A 164 -0.17 10.66 -10.71
CA ARG A 164 0.29 11.09 -12.04
C ARG A 164 1.16 12.33 -11.91
N THR A 165 2.48 12.12 -11.87
CA THR A 165 3.49 13.18 -11.83
C THR A 165 3.90 13.63 -13.25
N PRO A 166 4.62 14.77 -13.41
CA PRO A 166 5.19 15.14 -14.70
C PRO A 166 6.03 14.01 -15.31
N GLY A 167 5.75 13.67 -16.56
CA GLY A 167 6.42 12.58 -17.27
C GLY A 167 5.76 11.22 -17.16
N TYR A 168 4.64 11.09 -16.45
CA TYR A 168 3.88 9.85 -16.35
C TYR A 168 3.48 9.28 -17.71
N THR A 169 3.65 7.98 -17.88
CA THR A 169 3.15 7.19 -19.02
C THR A 169 2.33 6.00 -18.51
N ARG A 170 1.38 5.54 -19.31
CA ARG A 170 0.67 4.28 -19.07
C ARG A 170 1.62 3.10 -19.26
N ILE A 171 1.34 1.98 -18.60
CA ILE A 171 2.05 0.71 -18.85
C ILE A 171 1.87 0.34 -20.32
N GLY A 172 2.97 0.03 -21.00
CA GLY A 172 2.99 -0.29 -22.43
C GLY A 172 2.83 0.90 -23.39
N ALA A 173 2.85 2.16 -22.88
CA ALA A 173 2.75 3.36 -23.70
C ALA A 173 3.91 4.33 -23.44
N THR A 174 4.23 5.14 -24.45
CA THR A 174 5.30 6.16 -24.40
C THR A 174 4.78 7.59 -24.29
N THR A 175 3.48 7.80 -24.56
CA THR A 175 2.85 9.13 -24.50
C THR A 175 2.82 9.62 -23.05
N LYS A 176 3.40 10.79 -22.82
CA LYS A 176 3.37 11.47 -21.51
C LYS A 176 1.99 12.07 -21.27
N LEU A 177 1.44 11.85 -20.10
CA LEU A 177 0.13 12.32 -19.69
C LEU A 177 0.25 13.26 -18.50
N ALA A 178 -0.32 14.46 -18.62
CA ALA A 178 -0.49 15.37 -17.49
C ALA A 178 -1.60 14.88 -16.53
N PRO A 179 -1.63 15.33 -15.27
CA PRO A 179 -2.80 15.15 -14.40
C PRO A 179 -4.08 15.64 -15.10
N ASP A 180 -5.14 14.86 -14.98
CA ASP A 180 -6.43 15.19 -15.58
C ASP A 180 -7.43 15.54 -14.47
N LEU A 181 -7.78 16.83 -14.38
CA LEU A 181 -8.70 17.34 -13.37
C LEU A 181 -10.15 16.88 -13.61
N ALA A 182 -10.48 16.38 -14.81
CA ALA A 182 -11.77 15.73 -15.04
C ALA A 182 -11.86 14.38 -14.30
N ASN A 183 -10.71 13.72 -14.09
CA ASN A 183 -10.60 12.39 -13.47
C ASN A 183 -10.10 12.42 -12.02
N SER A 184 -9.84 13.60 -11.45
CA SER A 184 -9.40 13.73 -10.05
C SER A 184 -9.86 15.05 -9.45
N ILE A 185 -10.60 14.97 -8.34
CA ILE A 185 -11.11 16.19 -7.67
C ILE A 185 -10.07 16.88 -6.79
N THR A 186 -8.97 16.21 -6.45
CA THR A 186 -7.92 16.79 -5.59
C THR A 186 -6.73 17.36 -6.36
N GLY A 187 -6.66 17.12 -7.68
CA GLY A 187 -5.47 17.41 -8.50
C GLY A 187 -4.35 16.39 -8.39
N TYR A 188 -4.33 15.55 -7.34
CA TYR A 188 -3.38 14.44 -7.20
C TYR A 188 -3.98 13.14 -7.75
N HIS A 189 -3.96 13.04 -9.09
CA HIS A 189 -4.61 11.97 -9.83
C HIS A 189 -3.93 10.62 -9.55
N VAL A 190 -4.68 9.67 -8.99
CA VAL A 190 -4.19 8.33 -8.61
C VAL A 190 -3.80 7.53 -9.84
N VAL A 191 -2.68 6.83 -9.77
CA VAL A 191 -2.24 5.86 -10.79
C VAL A 191 -1.97 4.47 -10.21
N LYS A 192 -2.07 4.31 -8.91
CA LYS A 192 -1.98 3.02 -8.24
C LYS A 192 -3.12 2.12 -8.73
N PHE A 193 -2.84 0.88 -9.07
CA PHE A 193 -3.74 -0.08 -9.75
C PHE A 193 -4.10 0.25 -11.20
N VAL A 194 -3.52 1.29 -11.81
CA VAL A 194 -3.74 1.60 -13.21
C VAL A 194 -2.83 0.74 -14.09
N THR A 195 -3.45 -0.15 -14.85
CA THR A 195 -2.82 -1.13 -15.73
C THR A 195 -2.60 -0.58 -17.16
N GLY A 196 -2.31 -1.45 -18.11
CA GLY A 196 -2.28 -1.11 -19.54
C GLY A 196 -3.67 -0.79 -20.11
N THR A 197 -3.69 -0.12 -21.27
CA THR A 197 -4.94 0.39 -21.90
C THR A 197 -5.94 -0.69 -22.29
N ALA A 198 -5.52 -1.93 -22.46
CA ALA A 198 -6.40 -3.06 -22.76
C ALA A 198 -7.43 -3.35 -21.64
N GLN A 199 -7.18 -2.88 -20.41
CA GLN A 199 -8.03 -3.08 -19.25
C GLN A 199 -8.88 -1.84 -18.90
N ASP A 200 -8.98 -0.84 -19.76
CA ASP A 200 -9.63 0.44 -19.46
C ASP A 200 -11.16 0.37 -19.44
N ALA A 201 -11.75 -0.56 -20.15
CA ALA A 201 -13.21 -0.67 -20.20
C ALA A 201 -13.82 -1.27 -18.92
N TYR A 202 -15.11 -1.00 -18.72
CA TYR A 202 -15.88 -1.59 -17.64
C TYR A 202 -15.82 -3.13 -17.68
N ASN A 203 -15.61 -3.77 -16.54
CA ASN A 203 -15.43 -5.23 -16.41
C ASN A 203 -14.29 -5.79 -17.30
N LYS A 204 -13.14 -5.11 -17.33
CA LYS A 204 -11.97 -5.56 -18.09
C LYS A 204 -10.68 -5.62 -17.28
N SER A 205 -10.68 -5.11 -16.04
CA SER A 205 -9.51 -5.26 -15.18
C SER A 205 -9.43 -6.68 -14.62
N PHE A 206 -8.25 -7.30 -14.73
CA PHE A 206 -8.02 -8.67 -14.26
C PHE A 206 -6.66 -8.84 -13.54
N ASN A 207 -6.00 -7.72 -13.22
CA ASN A 207 -4.84 -7.76 -12.33
C ASN A 207 -5.30 -8.12 -10.91
N ASP A 208 -4.53 -8.95 -10.23
CA ASP A 208 -4.83 -9.36 -8.86
C ASP A 208 -4.84 -8.17 -7.89
N LEU A 209 -5.69 -8.25 -6.88
CA LEU A 209 -5.78 -7.24 -5.85
C LEU A 209 -5.20 -7.75 -4.53
N PRO A 210 -4.04 -7.21 -4.07
CA PRO A 210 -3.45 -7.56 -2.79
C PRO A 210 -4.38 -7.23 -1.61
N ILE A 211 -4.58 -8.18 -0.71
CA ILE A 211 -5.34 -8.01 0.55
C ILE A 211 -4.39 -7.81 1.72
N PHE A 212 -3.31 -8.60 1.77
CA PHE A 212 -2.24 -8.47 2.75
C PHE A 212 -0.88 -8.50 2.06
N ARG A 213 0.01 -7.63 2.50
CA ARG A 213 1.41 -7.54 2.05
C ARG A 213 2.37 -7.51 3.22
N SER A 214 3.59 -8.05 3.03
CA SER A 214 4.62 -8.03 4.07
C SER A 214 5.02 -6.62 4.50
N ALA A 215 5.02 -5.66 3.58
CA ALA A 215 5.29 -4.25 3.91
C ALA A 215 4.38 -3.70 5.02
N GLU A 216 3.11 -4.09 5.05
CA GLU A 216 2.18 -3.69 6.13
C GLU A 216 2.58 -4.34 7.46
N VAL A 217 2.99 -5.61 7.44
CA VAL A 217 3.39 -6.32 8.67
C VAL A 217 4.63 -5.68 9.27
N TYR A 218 5.62 -5.28 8.45
CA TYR A 218 6.79 -4.52 8.92
C TYR A 218 6.40 -3.19 9.56
N LEU A 219 5.48 -2.45 8.95
CA LEU A 219 5.00 -1.19 9.50
C LEU A 219 4.19 -1.40 10.79
N ASN A 220 3.35 -2.44 10.84
CA ASN A 220 2.59 -2.78 12.04
C ASN A 220 3.51 -3.12 13.21
N PHE A 221 4.62 -3.83 12.95
CA PHE A 221 5.64 -4.13 13.96
C PHE A 221 6.27 -2.86 14.52
N ALA A 222 6.78 -2.00 13.64
CA ALA A 222 7.43 -0.76 14.04
C ALA A 222 6.46 0.17 14.80
N GLU A 223 5.21 0.29 14.34
CA GLU A 223 4.20 1.11 15.00
C GLU A 223 3.82 0.55 16.38
N ALA A 224 3.60 -0.76 16.49
CA ALA A 224 3.26 -1.39 17.77
C ALA A 224 4.39 -1.19 18.80
N LYS A 225 5.66 -1.38 18.40
CA LYS A 225 6.82 -1.14 19.26
C LYS A 225 6.98 0.34 19.64
N ALA A 226 6.72 1.27 18.70
CA ALA A 226 6.74 2.70 18.97
C ALA A 226 5.66 3.09 20.02
N GLU A 227 4.44 2.57 19.85
CA GLU A 227 3.34 2.82 20.78
C GLU A 227 3.57 2.23 22.18
N LEU A 228 4.30 1.13 22.29
CA LEU A 228 4.78 0.53 23.53
C LEU A 228 5.99 1.25 24.12
N GLY A 229 6.67 2.12 23.38
CA GLY A 229 7.93 2.76 23.78
C GLY A 229 9.14 1.82 23.77
N THR A 230 9.09 0.75 22.98
CA THR A 230 10.14 -0.29 22.90
C THR A 230 10.83 -0.36 21.54
N LEU A 231 10.49 0.54 20.60
CA LEU A 231 11.14 0.62 19.29
C LEU A 231 12.61 1.02 19.44
N THR A 232 13.50 0.28 18.78
CA THR A 232 14.95 0.56 18.74
C THR A 232 15.40 0.80 17.30
N GLN A 233 16.67 1.20 17.13
CA GLN A 233 17.25 1.39 15.80
C GLN A 233 17.51 0.06 15.07
N GLU A 234 17.51 -1.05 15.79
CA GLU A 234 17.75 -2.39 15.23
C GLU A 234 16.46 -3.04 14.69
N ASP A 235 15.30 -2.54 15.09
CA ASP A 235 13.99 -2.96 14.59
C ASP A 235 13.74 -2.40 13.18
#